data_2d832ffa36d2360d5be3569ddaff8ea5
#
_entry.id   2d832ffa36d2360d5be3569ddaff8ea5
#
_cell.length_a   1.000
_cell.length_b   1.000
_cell.length_c   1.000
_cell.angle_alpha   90.00
_cell.angle_beta   90.00
_cell.angle_gamma   90.00
#
_symmetry.space_group_name_H-M   'P 1'
#
loop_
_entity.id
_entity.type
_entity.pdbx_description
1 polymer ?
#
loop_
_entity_poly.entity_id
_entity_poly.type
_entity_poly.pdbx_seq_one_letter_code
_entity_poly.pdbx_strand_id
1 'polypeptide(L)'
;MKRLSLILFLSILSLGFTSCKKYEGEGGRSKITGKITVNEKLYINGALSQTVSYPGATEDVYIVYGTQDSIFDDKIECNYDGSFSFNYLFPGTYTVYAYNEVFHTGNSITNNDDDYYTKEPVKFTVEIGKNETKDLGEITVIR
;
A
#
# COMPACT_ATOMS: atom_id res chain seq x y z
N MET A 1 -23.11 3.02 -57.29
CA MET A 1 -21.70 3.04 -56.83
C MET A 1 -21.44 4.03 -55.70
N LYS A 2 -21.90 5.27 -55.71
CA LYS A 2 -21.67 6.26 -54.62
C LYS A 2 -22.25 5.88 -53.25
N ARG A 3 -23.40 5.21 -53.21
CA ARG A 3 -24.06 4.78 -51.95
C ARG A 3 -23.34 3.63 -51.28
N LEU A 4 -22.74 2.71 -52.05
CA LEU A 4 -21.97 1.59 -51.51
C LEU A 4 -20.64 2.06 -50.88
N SER A 5 -19.99 3.05 -51.48
CA SER A 5 -18.76 3.68 -50.95
C SER A 5 -19.01 4.44 -49.63
N LEU A 6 -20.18 5.07 -49.47
CA LEU A 6 -20.54 5.78 -48.25
C LEU A 6 -20.77 4.83 -47.06
N ILE A 7 -21.39 3.67 -47.32
CA ILE A 7 -21.63 2.64 -46.30
C ILE A 7 -20.30 2.02 -45.85
N LEU A 8 -19.37 1.76 -46.77
CA LEU A 8 -18.05 1.24 -46.48
C LEU A 8 -17.22 2.23 -45.64
N PHE A 9 -17.35 3.54 -45.91
CA PHE A 9 -16.63 4.56 -45.13
C PHE A 9 -17.20 4.72 -43.72
N LEU A 10 -18.50 4.56 -43.54
CA LEU A 10 -19.14 4.64 -42.22
C LEU A 10 -18.85 3.42 -41.34
N SER A 11 -18.61 2.24 -41.94
CA SER A 11 -18.25 1.02 -41.17
C SER A 11 -16.81 1.04 -40.66
N ILE A 12 -15.89 1.75 -41.31
CA ILE A 12 -14.50 1.88 -40.88
C ILE A 12 -14.36 2.86 -39.70
N LEU A 13 -15.28 3.84 -39.62
CA LEU A 13 -15.24 4.84 -38.52
C LEU A 13 -15.70 4.27 -37.16
N SER A 14 -16.44 3.14 -37.17
CA SER A 14 -16.94 2.51 -35.93
C SER A 14 -15.90 1.61 -35.19
N LEU A 15 -14.75 1.31 -35.79
CA LEU A 15 -13.73 0.42 -35.25
C LEU A 15 -12.67 1.15 -34.38
N GLY A 16 -12.80 2.47 -34.21
CA GLY A 16 -11.75 3.31 -33.56
C GLY A 16 -11.83 3.49 -32.03
N PHE A 17 -12.83 2.97 -31.34
CA PHE A 17 -12.99 3.18 -29.89
C PHE A 17 -12.64 1.94 -29.06
N THR A 18 -11.48 1.35 -29.29
CA THR A 18 -10.88 0.49 -28.26
C THR A 18 -10.37 1.41 -27.16
N SER A 19 -11.21 1.67 -26.16
CA SER A 19 -10.77 2.29 -24.92
C SER A 19 -9.72 1.40 -24.28
N CYS A 20 -8.46 1.80 -24.36
CA CYS A 20 -7.39 1.19 -23.59
C CYS A 20 -7.74 1.38 -22.11
N LYS A 21 -8.24 0.34 -21.44
CA LYS A 21 -8.33 0.35 -19.97
C LYS A 21 -6.91 0.46 -19.45
N LYS A 22 -6.60 1.59 -18.83
CA LYS A 22 -5.38 1.72 -18.02
C LYS A 22 -5.62 0.94 -16.74
N TYR A 23 -4.76 -0.01 -16.49
CA TYR A 23 -4.74 -0.75 -15.24
C TYR A 23 -4.04 0.10 -14.17
N GLU A 24 -4.31 -0.19 -12.91
CA GLU A 24 -3.59 0.34 -11.76
C GLU A 24 -2.08 0.10 -11.93
N GLY A 25 -1.24 1.01 -11.41
CA GLY A 25 0.20 0.91 -11.50
C GLY A 25 0.87 2.23 -11.81
N GLU A 26 2.15 2.16 -12.16
CA GLU A 26 2.97 3.32 -12.47
C GLU A 26 2.75 3.87 -13.88
N GLY A 27 3.17 5.14 -14.08
CA GLY A 27 3.11 5.86 -15.36
C GLY A 27 2.04 6.95 -15.41
N GLY A 28 1.31 7.15 -14.32
CA GLY A 28 0.32 8.23 -14.14
C GLY A 28 0.92 9.52 -13.61
N ARG A 29 0.05 10.35 -13.00
CA ARG A 29 0.42 11.63 -12.38
C ARG A 29 -0.14 11.78 -10.97
N SER A 30 -0.76 10.75 -10.45
CA SER A 30 -1.30 10.75 -9.09
C SER A 30 -0.27 10.18 -8.11
N LYS A 31 -0.49 10.41 -6.83
CA LYS A 31 0.38 9.90 -5.78
C LYS A 31 -0.40 9.58 -4.51
N ILE A 32 0.14 8.65 -3.74
CA ILE A 32 -0.32 8.31 -2.40
C ILE A 32 0.80 8.68 -1.43
N THR A 33 0.47 9.41 -0.38
CA THR A 33 1.41 9.84 0.67
C THR A 33 0.91 9.39 2.02
N GLY A 34 1.80 9.39 2.99
CA GLY A 34 1.48 9.17 4.39
C GLY A 34 2.72 9.25 5.27
N LYS A 35 2.53 8.92 6.54
CA LYS A 35 3.59 8.91 7.53
C LYS A 35 3.47 7.70 8.43
N ILE A 36 4.57 7.01 8.67
CA ILE A 36 4.64 5.92 9.64
C ILE A 36 5.14 6.47 10.98
N THR A 37 4.44 6.09 12.04
CA THR A 37 4.87 6.26 13.43
C THR A 37 4.99 4.89 14.07
N VAL A 38 6.12 4.60 14.67
CA VAL A 38 6.38 3.36 15.39
C VAL A 38 6.01 3.54 16.86
N ASN A 39 5.20 2.62 17.38
CA ASN A 39 4.94 2.45 18.80
C ASN A 39 5.68 1.20 19.29
N GLU A 40 6.85 1.39 19.87
CA GLU A 40 7.64 0.31 20.47
C GLU A 40 7.16 0.03 21.87
N LYS A 41 6.79 -1.23 22.12
CA LYS A 41 6.35 -1.71 23.42
C LYS A 41 7.50 -2.40 24.17
N LEU A 42 7.90 -1.81 25.27
CA LEU A 42 8.97 -2.34 26.13
C LEU A 42 8.35 -3.16 27.26
N TYR A 43 8.74 -4.41 27.36
CA TYR A 43 8.31 -5.33 28.41
C TYR A 43 9.44 -5.57 29.43
N ILE A 44 9.09 -5.58 30.71
CA ILE A 44 9.97 -5.95 31.80
C ILE A 44 9.30 -7.06 32.59
N ASN A 45 9.99 -8.20 32.74
CA ASN A 45 9.43 -9.39 33.38
C ASN A 45 8.05 -9.82 32.87
N GLY A 46 7.84 -9.74 31.54
CA GLY A 46 6.59 -10.10 30.89
C GLY A 46 5.44 -9.08 31.03
N ALA A 47 5.63 -7.99 31.77
CA ALA A 47 4.65 -6.91 31.89
C ALA A 47 5.05 -5.72 31.00
N LEU A 48 4.06 -5.11 30.31
CA LEU A 48 4.27 -3.88 29.55
C LEU A 48 4.75 -2.78 30.51
N SER A 49 5.96 -2.31 30.31
CA SER A 49 6.57 -1.27 31.14
C SER A 49 6.39 0.11 30.54
N GLN A 50 6.60 0.24 29.24
CA GLN A 50 6.58 1.52 28.54
C GLN A 50 6.20 1.33 27.07
N THR A 51 5.57 2.37 26.49
CA THR A 51 5.44 2.52 25.04
C THR A 51 6.18 3.77 24.63
N VAL A 52 7.08 3.65 23.67
CA VAL A 52 7.83 4.78 23.09
C VAL A 52 7.37 4.97 21.65
N SER A 53 7.00 6.23 21.29
CA SER A 53 6.57 6.57 19.94
C SER A 53 7.66 7.40 19.26
N TYR A 54 7.98 7.03 18.01
CA TYR A 54 8.96 7.75 17.19
C TYR A 54 8.62 7.64 15.69
N PRO A 55 9.17 8.53 14.84
CA PRO A 55 8.99 8.44 13.40
C PRO A 55 9.52 7.10 12.86
N GLY A 56 8.75 6.45 12.00
CA GLY A 56 9.11 5.18 11.38
C GLY A 56 10.16 5.34 10.28
N ALA A 57 11.34 5.88 10.63
CA ALA A 57 12.46 5.99 9.72
C ALA A 57 12.90 4.59 9.23
N THR A 58 13.11 4.45 7.92
CA THR A 58 13.48 3.17 7.28
C THR A 58 12.46 2.05 7.37
N GLU A 59 11.25 2.32 7.89
CA GLU A 59 10.16 1.34 7.83
C GLU A 59 9.73 1.08 6.39
N ASP A 60 9.53 -0.18 6.07
CA ASP A 60 9.05 -0.61 4.76
C ASP A 60 7.54 -0.36 4.63
N VAL A 61 7.15 0.31 3.55
CA VAL A 61 5.75 0.47 3.13
C VAL A 61 5.56 -0.21 1.79
N TYR A 62 4.53 -1.01 1.70
CA TYR A 62 4.20 -1.84 0.55
C TYR A 62 2.95 -1.34 -0.14
N ILE A 63 2.88 -1.52 -1.45
CA ILE A 63 1.69 -1.22 -2.25
C ILE A 63 1.32 -2.40 -3.14
N VAL A 64 0.02 -2.67 -3.23
CA VAL A 64 -0.59 -3.60 -4.19
C VAL A 64 -1.46 -2.78 -5.14
N TYR A 65 -1.30 -3.02 -6.43
CA TYR A 65 -2.12 -2.39 -7.47
C TYR A 65 -3.44 -3.13 -7.57
N GLY A 66 -4.50 -2.50 -7.08
CA GLY A 66 -5.82 -3.10 -6.92
C GLY A 66 -6.10 -3.55 -5.48
N THR A 67 -7.04 -4.51 -5.38
CA THR A 67 -7.53 -5.04 -4.09
C THR A 67 -7.19 -6.50 -3.88
N GLN A 68 -6.39 -7.11 -4.75
CA GLN A 68 -6.06 -8.53 -4.66
C GLN A 68 -5.14 -8.81 -3.48
N ASP A 69 -5.36 -9.91 -2.78
CA ASP A 69 -4.42 -10.43 -1.78
C ASP A 69 -3.25 -11.11 -2.50
N SER A 70 -2.36 -10.31 -3.04
CA SER A 70 -1.17 -10.78 -3.75
C SER A 70 0.10 -10.33 -3.00
N ILE A 71 1.22 -10.82 -3.48
CA ILE A 71 2.53 -10.25 -3.18
C ILE A 71 2.49 -8.77 -3.63
N PHE A 72 3.12 -7.88 -2.89
CA PHE A 72 3.21 -6.45 -3.23
C PHE A 72 3.79 -6.24 -4.63
N ASP A 73 3.31 -5.19 -5.31
CA ASP A 73 3.81 -4.80 -6.62
C ASP A 73 5.02 -3.87 -6.50
N ASP A 74 5.05 -3.03 -5.44
CA ASP A 74 6.19 -2.17 -5.14
C ASP A 74 6.36 -1.96 -3.63
N LYS A 75 7.57 -1.55 -3.24
CA LYS A 75 7.96 -1.30 -1.85
C LYS A 75 8.89 -0.09 -1.77
N ILE A 76 8.66 0.76 -0.78
CA ILE A 76 9.55 1.88 -0.47
C ILE A 76 9.91 1.89 1.02
N GLU A 77 11.05 2.46 1.34
CA GLU A 77 11.43 2.79 2.71
C GLU A 77 10.98 4.21 3.06
N CYS A 78 10.51 4.41 4.28
CA CYS A 78 10.19 5.73 4.80
C CYS A 78 11.43 6.61 4.94
N ASN A 79 11.23 7.91 4.77
CA ASN A 79 12.23 8.92 5.10
C ASN A 79 12.52 8.94 6.61
N TYR A 80 13.56 9.68 7.02
CA TYR A 80 13.96 9.81 8.43
C TYR A 80 12.87 10.37 9.36
N ASP A 81 11.89 11.10 8.80
CA ASP A 81 10.72 11.63 9.53
C ASP A 81 9.51 10.71 9.50
N GLY A 82 9.66 9.51 8.94
CA GLY A 82 8.59 8.52 8.76
C GLY A 82 7.70 8.76 7.54
N SER A 83 7.92 9.80 6.76
CA SER A 83 7.10 10.08 5.58
C SER A 83 7.41 9.13 4.42
N PHE A 84 6.38 8.82 3.62
CA PHE A 84 6.50 8.01 2.42
C PHE A 84 5.67 8.57 1.27
N SER A 85 6.01 8.21 0.01
CA SER A 85 5.27 8.63 -1.17
C SER A 85 5.42 7.65 -2.32
N PHE A 86 4.32 7.02 -2.75
CA PHE A 86 4.21 6.33 -4.03
C PHE A 86 3.79 7.33 -5.09
N ASN A 87 4.66 7.57 -6.07
CA ASN A 87 4.48 8.60 -7.08
C ASN A 87 4.13 7.99 -8.43
N TYR A 88 3.66 8.85 -9.35
CA TYR A 88 3.41 8.49 -10.75
C TYR A 88 2.38 7.38 -10.96
N LEU A 89 1.39 7.27 -10.07
CA LEU A 89 0.35 6.27 -10.15
C LEU A 89 -0.74 6.65 -11.19
N PHE A 90 -1.28 5.65 -11.88
CA PHE A 90 -2.53 5.82 -12.63
C PHE A 90 -3.73 5.95 -11.66
N PRO A 91 -4.86 6.56 -12.10
CA PRO A 91 -6.10 6.48 -11.35
C PRO A 91 -6.54 5.02 -11.16
N GLY A 92 -7.00 4.69 -9.97
CA GLY A 92 -7.44 3.33 -9.65
C GLY A 92 -7.48 3.06 -8.16
N THR A 93 -7.63 1.81 -7.80
CA THR A 93 -7.68 1.33 -6.42
C THR A 93 -6.34 0.71 -6.04
N TYR A 94 -5.86 1.04 -4.85
CA TYR A 94 -4.59 0.57 -4.32
C TYR A 94 -4.74 0.08 -2.90
N THR A 95 -3.98 -0.93 -2.52
CA THR A 95 -3.85 -1.34 -1.12
C THR A 95 -2.43 -1.03 -0.65
N VAL A 96 -2.32 -0.11 0.31
CA VAL A 96 -1.05 0.27 0.96
C VAL A 96 -1.00 -0.38 2.33
N TYR A 97 0.14 -0.93 2.73
CA TYR A 97 0.29 -1.53 4.04
C TYR A 97 1.71 -1.46 4.59
N ALA A 98 1.80 -1.51 5.91
CA ALA A 98 3.02 -1.74 6.66
C ALA A 98 2.78 -2.88 7.65
N TYR A 99 3.83 -3.42 8.28
CA TYR A 99 3.68 -4.53 9.20
C TYR A 99 3.79 -4.09 10.66
N ASN A 100 2.90 -4.60 11.49
CA ASN A 100 3.12 -4.72 12.93
C ASN A 100 3.99 -5.94 13.22
N GLU A 101 4.77 -5.89 14.29
CA GLU A 101 5.36 -7.07 14.92
C GLU A 101 4.54 -7.40 16.16
N VAL A 102 3.95 -8.58 16.16
CA VAL A 102 3.13 -9.07 17.27
C VAL A 102 3.93 -10.13 18.03
N PHE A 103 4.18 -9.85 19.30
CA PHE A 103 4.85 -10.78 20.20
C PHE A 103 3.87 -11.84 20.68
N HIS A 104 4.27 -13.09 20.60
CA HIS A 104 3.55 -14.24 21.12
C HIS A 104 4.37 -14.94 22.18
N THR A 105 3.80 -15.12 23.36
CA THR A 105 4.39 -15.96 24.40
C THR A 105 4.16 -17.43 24.08
N GLY A 106 5.20 -18.23 24.12
CA GLY A 106 5.11 -19.68 23.95
C GLY A 106 4.34 -20.35 25.10
N ASN A 107 3.93 -21.59 24.88
CA ASN A 107 3.19 -22.38 25.88
C ASN A 107 4.10 -23.05 26.92
N SER A 108 5.39 -22.82 26.87
CA SER A 108 6.34 -23.46 27.83
C SER A 108 6.30 -22.76 29.16
N ILE A 109 5.92 -23.51 30.20
CA ILE A 109 5.93 -23.05 31.60
C ILE A 109 7.38 -22.93 32.14
N THR A 110 8.38 -23.45 31.43
CA THR A 110 9.74 -23.64 31.94
C THR A 110 10.84 -22.92 31.20
N ASN A 111 10.64 -22.50 29.92
CA ASN A 111 11.65 -21.80 29.12
C ASN A 111 10.99 -20.80 28.19
N ASN A 112 11.52 -19.58 28.10
CA ASN A 112 11.09 -18.55 27.13
C ASN A 112 11.55 -18.86 25.70
N ASP A 113 12.02 -20.07 25.41
CA ASP A 113 12.55 -20.46 24.11
C ASP A 113 11.49 -20.61 23.02
N ASP A 114 10.19 -20.61 23.39
CA ASP A 114 9.06 -20.74 22.48
C ASP A 114 8.42 -19.38 22.11
N ASP A 115 8.98 -18.28 22.58
CA ASP A 115 8.52 -16.94 22.27
C ASP A 115 8.87 -16.59 20.80
N TYR A 116 7.90 -16.02 20.07
CA TYR A 116 8.11 -15.65 18.69
C TYR A 116 7.35 -14.39 18.29
N TYR A 117 7.81 -13.77 17.21
CA TYR A 117 7.14 -12.62 16.60
C TYR A 117 6.48 -13.01 15.30
N THR A 118 5.27 -12.49 15.06
CA THR A 118 4.62 -12.53 13.75
C THR A 118 4.51 -11.14 13.16
N LYS A 119 4.52 -11.08 11.82
CA LYS A 119 4.26 -9.82 11.10
C LYS A 119 2.81 -9.81 10.63
N GLU A 120 2.06 -8.83 11.11
CA GLU A 120 0.66 -8.63 10.74
C GLU A 120 0.49 -7.34 9.94
N PRO A 121 -0.08 -7.38 8.72
CA PRO A 121 -0.21 -6.18 7.90
C PRO A 121 -1.30 -5.24 8.40
N VAL A 122 -0.97 -3.96 8.53
CA VAL A 122 -1.93 -2.86 8.69
C VAL A 122 -2.24 -2.32 7.31
N LYS A 123 -3.42 -2.68 6.76
CA LYS A 123 -3.80 -2.44 5.36
C LYS A 123 -4.74 -1.24 5.23
N PHE A 124 -4.54 -0.43 4.18
CA PHE A 124 -5.39 0.67 3.77
C PHE A 124 -5.72 0.53 2.29
N THR A 125 -7.00 0.33 1.97
CA THR A 125 -7.46 0.36 0.58
C THR A 125 -7.94 1.75 0.25
N VAL A 126 -7.43 2.33 -0.83
CA VAL A 126 -7.67 3.70 -1.24
C VAL A 126 -7.90 3.78 -2.74
N GLU A 127 -8.87 4.58 -3.15
CA GLU A 127 -9.11 4.93 -4.54
C GLU A 127 -8.54 6.32 -4.81
N ILE A 128 -7.80 6.47 -5.91
CA ILE A 128 -7.23 7.73 -6.35
C ILE A 128 -7.72 8.09 -7.75
N GLY A 129 -8.07 9.37 -7.92
CA GLY A 129 -8.47 9.95 -9.19
C GLY A 129 -7.27 10.41 -10.04
N LYS A 130 -7.58 11.04 -11.17
CA LYS A 130 -6.57 11.57 -12.09
C LYS A 130 -5.90 12.82 -11.51
N ASN A 131 -4.56 12.87 -11.51
CA ASN A 131 -3.75 13.97 -10.98
C ASN A 131 -4.03 14.27 -9.50
N GLU A 132 -4.44 13.27 -8.74
CA GLU A 132 -4.78 13.39 -7.33
C GLU A 132 -3.56 13.08 -6.45
N THR A 133 -3.48 13.80 -5.33
CA THR A 133 -2.64 13.44 -4.19
C THR A 133 -3.56 12.93 -3.10
N LYS A 134 -3.43 11.67 -2.75
CA LYS A 134 -4.17 11.06 -1.64
C LYS A 134 -3.24 10.91 -0.46
N ASP A 135 -3.57 11.58 0.63
CA ASP A 135 -2.85 11.45 1.90
C ASP A 135 -3.57 10.45 2.80
N LEU A 136 -2.86 9.42 3.24
CA LEU A 136 -3.35 8.41 4.18
C LEU A 136 -3.21 8.87 5.64
N GLY A 137 -2.57 10.03 5.86
CA GLY A 137 -2.31 10.54 7.20
C GLY A 137 -1.23 9.73 7.93
N GLU A 138 -1.36 9.68 9.25
CA GLU A 138 -0.43 8.96 10.12
C GLU A 138 -0.89 7.51 10.32
N ILE A 139 0.00 6.59 10.03
CA ILE A 139 -0.19 5.15 10.19
C ILE A 139 0.71 4.69 11.34
N THR A 140 0.11 4.14 12.37
CA THR A 140 0.88 3.61 13.52
C THR A 140 1.16 2.13 13.33
N VAL A 141 2.42 1.74 13.47
CA VAL A 141 2.88 0.35 13.54
C VAL A 141 3.43 0.03 14.92
N ILE A 142 3.31 -1.23 15.33
CA ILE A 142 3.71 -1.72 16.65
C ILE A 142 4.99 -2.56 16.49
N ARG A 143 5.96 -2.35 17.40
CA ARG A 143 7.19 -3.12 17.55
C ARG A 143 7.32 -3.64 18.97
#